data_18b4714b93e4506f44185839904c1b54
#
_entry.id   18b4714b93e4506f44185839904c1b54
#
_cell.length_a   1.000
_cell.length_b   1.000
_cell.length_c   1.000
_cell.angle_alpha   90.00
_cell.angle_beta   90.00
_cell.angle_gamma   90.00
#
_symmetry.space_group_name_H-M   'P 1'
#
loop_
_entity.id
_entity.type
_entity.pdbx_description
1 polymer ?
#
loop_
_entity_poly.entity_id
_entity_poly.type
_entity_poly.pdbx_seq_one_letter_code
_entity_poly.pdbx_strand_id
1 'polypeptide(L)'
;MATQQIGQPGTSYMAASIGNKRTVGHFMNSIGDFLLNYWAHIITIALGILVFTALSIPFLSYFGLDVIAKPLFYALHFVCAQIPSHSFYIFGHQLGMCERNFTIYSSMFLGSLVFVLTKKRLPGIPWWVWILMILPMALDGTTQMFGLRESTWYLRVLTGSLFGLGNVWFALPLMQKSLLNTPPQVAIAGRPYHHIAAEKK
;
A
#
# COMPACT_ATOMS: atom_id res chain seq x y z
N MET A 1 38.88 -57.10 30.33
CA MET A 1 37.47 -56.94 29.90
C MET A 1 37.32 -55.47 29.49
N ALA A 2 37.31 -55.16 28.21
CA ALA A 2 37.17 -53.82 27.66
C ALA A 2 35.68 -53.61 27.28
N THR A 3 35.04 -52.67 27.93
CA THR A 3 33.66 -52.29 27.65
C THR A 3 33.66 -51.29 26.53
N GLN A 4 33.19 -51.69 25.31
CA GLN A 4 32.97 -50.76 24.21
C GLN A 4 31.73 -49.92 24.46
N GLN A 5 31.91 -48.59 24.52
CA GLN A 5 30.79 -47.63 24.44
C GLN A 5 30.35 -47.52 22.97
N ILE A 6 29.13 -47.97 22.73
CA ILE A 6 28.43 -47.78 21.45
C ILE A 6 27.92 -46.35 21.41
N GLY A 7 28.54 -45.49 20.60
CA GLY A 7 28.08 -44.14 20.35
C GLY A 7 26.72 -44.10 19.66
N GLN A 8 25.76 -43.43 20.21
CA GLN A 8 24.42 -43.23 19.62
C GLN A 8 24.48 -42.16 18.49
N PRO A 9 24.07 -42.48 17.25
CA PRO A 9 24.10 -41.55 16.14
C PRO A 9 22.81 -40.70 16.00
N GLY A 10 22.12 -40.38 17.09
CA GLY A 10 20.81 -39.73 17.02
C GLY A 10 20.74 -38.24 17.36
N THR A 11 21.78 -37.69 18.00
CA THR A 11 21.69 -36.33 18.57
C THR A 11 22.07 -35.18 17.64
N SER A 12 22.86 -35.47 16.58
CA SER A 12 23.36 -34.42 15.66
C SER A 12 22.29 -33.90 14.69
N TYR A 13 21.39 -34.73 14.23
CA TYR A 13 20.33 -34.32 13.28
C TYR A 13 19.20 -33.54 13.97
N MET A 14 18.89 -33.82 15.24
CA MET A 14 17.90 -33.06 15.99
C MET A 14 18.37 -31.63 16.29
N ALA A 15 19.65 -31.45 16.64
CA ALA A 15 20.21 -30.13 16.93
C ALA A 15 20.21 -29.21 15.70
N ALA A 16 20.53 -29.74 14.51
CA ALA A 16 20.52 -29.00 13.25
C ALA A 16 19.08 -28.59 12.85
N SER A 17 18.09 -29.43 13.05
CA SER A 17 16.67 -29.13 12.76
C SER A 17 16.10 -28.06 13.68
N ILE A 18 16.46 -28.05 14.96
CA ILE A 18 16.03 -27.05 15.94
C ILE A 18 16.69 -25.69 15.68
N GLY A 19 17.97 -25.68 15.30
CA GLY A 19 18.70 -24.46 14.92
C GLY A 19 18.06 -23.75 13.71
N ASN A 20 17.72 -24.49 12.66
CA ASN A 20 17.10 -23.92 11.47
C ASN A 20 15.69 -23.35 11.73
N LYS A 21 14.87 -24.03 12.51
CA LYS A 21 13.53 -23.52 12.91
C LYS A 21 13.59 -22.24 13.74
N ARG A 22 14.59 -22.09 14.62
CA ARG A 22 14.80 -20.86 15.40
C ARG A 22 15.23 -19.69 14.53
N THR A 23 16.11 -19.91 13.57
CA THR A 23 16.59 -18.87 12.65
C THR A 23 15.49 -18.38 11.74
N VAL A 24 14.68 -19.29 11.17
CA VAL A 24 13.52 -18.95 10.33
C VAL A 24 12.46 -18.19 11.15
N GLY A 25 12.16 -18.63 12.37
CA GLY A 25 11.22 -17.94 13.25
C GLY A 25 11.67 -16.51 13.61
N HIS A 26 12.95 -16.30 13.89
CA HIS A 26 13.50 -14.98 14.18
C HIS A 26 13.45 -14.05 12.94
N PHE A 27 13.75 -14.59 11.75
CA PHE A 27 13.66 -13.86 10.49
C PHE A 27 12.22 -13.46 10.15
N MET A 28 11.25 -14.38 10.31
CA MET A 28 9.83 -14.11 10.09
C MET A 28 9.29 -13.04 11.05
N ASN A 29 9.69 -13.07 12.33
CA ASN A 29 9.30 -12.04 13.30
C ASN A 29 9.90 -10.68 12.94
N SER A 30 11.16 -10.63 12.51
CA SER A 30 11.82 -9.39 12.10
C SER A 30 11.17 -8.76 10.88
N ILE A 31 10.74 -9.56 9.88
CA ILE A 31 9.98 -9.05 8.73
C ILE A 31 8.59 -8.55 9.19
N GLY A 32 7.92 -9.30 10.06
CA GLY A 32 6.63 -8.89 10.61
C GLY A 32 6.72 -7.54 11.33
N ASP A 33 7.70 -7.37 12.19
CA ASP A 33 7.95 -6.12 12.91
C ASP A 33 8.29 -4.96 11.97
N PHE A 34 9.09 -5.22 10.94
CA PHE A 34 9.41 -4.23 9.90
C PHE A 34 8.13 -3.80 9.16
N LEU A 35 7.33 -4.74 8.69
CA LEU A 35 6.08 -4.44 8.00
C LEU A 35 5.10 -3.67 8.89
N LEU A 36 4.94 -4.07 10.15
CA LEU A 36 4.07 -3.39 11.10
C LEU A 36 4.54 -1.96 11.46
N ASN A 37 5.83 -1.71 11.47
CA ASN A 37 6.37 -0.38 11.75
C ASN A 37 6.31 0.55 10.52
N TYR A 38 6.58 0.01 9.32
CA TYR A 38 6.76 0.79 8.10
C TYR A 38 5.61 0.69 7.10
N TRP A 39 4.50 0.00 7.43
CA TRP A 39 3.38 -0.24 6.52
C TRP A 39 2.86 1.04 5.82
N ALA A 40 2.70 2.14 6.56
CA ALA A 40 2.22 3.39 5.99
C ALA A 40 3.25 4.03 5.03
N HIS A 41 4.56 3.93 5.32
CA HIS A 41 5.62 4.37 4.42
C HIS A 41 5.65 3.55 3.15
N ILE A 42 5.48 2.23 3.26
CA ILE A 42 5.45 1.31 2.11
C ILE A 42 4.30 1.68 1.18
N ILE A 43 3.09 1.90 1.71
CA ILE A 43 1.93 2.33 0.93
C ILE A 43 2.20 3.68 0.26
N THR A 44 2.73 4.66 1.00
CA THR A 44 3.03 6.00 0.45
C THR A 44 4.07 5.91 -0.67
N ILE A 45 5.15 5.13 -0.49
CA ILE A 45 6.19 4.96 -1.50
C ILE A 45 5.61 4.27 -2.75
N ALA A 46 4.81 3.22 -2.58
CA ALA A 46 4.19 2.50 -3.69
C ALA A 46 3.26 3.42 -4.51
N LEU A 47 2.42 4.22 -3.85
CA LEU A 47 1.58 5.22 -4.50
C LEU A 47 2.42 6.31 -5.19
N GLY A 48 3.50 6.75 -4.56
CA GLY A 48 4.43 7.72 -5.15
C GLY A 48 5.08 7.17 -6.42
N ILE A 49 5.63 5.94 -6.38
CA ILE A 49 6.21 5.29 -7.56
C ILE A 49 5.18 5.24 -8.71
N LEU A 50 3.94 4.85 -8.42
CA LEU A 50 2.88 4.74 -9.41
C LEU A 50 2.58 6.09 -10.08
N VAL A 51 2.41 7.15 -9.28
CA VAL A 51 2.11 8.51 -9.75
C VAL A 51 3.28 9.10 -10.54
N PHE A 52 4.51 9.00 -10.00
CA PHE A 52 5.69 9.54 -10.67
C PHE A 52 6.05 8.76 -11.94
N THR A 53 5.81 7.45 -11.98
CA THR A 53 5.93 6.67 -13.22
C THR A 53 4.96 7.17 -14.27
N ALA A 54 3.68 7.35 -13.92
CA ALA A 54 2.69 7.86 -14.87
C ALA A 54 3.04 9.26 -15.39
N LEU A 55 3.54 10.13 -14.50
CA LEU A 55 3.94 11.49 -14.86
C LEU A 55 5.22 11.53 -15.70
N SER A 56 6.16 10.61 -15.51
CA SER A 56 7.45 10.59 -16.21
C SER A 56 7.31 10.19 -17.68
N ILE A 57 6.30 9.43 -18.06
CA ILE A 57 6.13 8.88 -19.42
C ILE A 57 6.10 9.97 -20.49
N PRO A 58 5.26 11.04 -20.42
CA PRO A 58 5.26 12.06 -21.45
C PRO A 58 6.58 12.81 -21.57
N PHE A 59 7.31 13.00 -20.46
CA PHE A 59 8.64 13.61 -20.47
C PHE A 59 9.68 12.70 -21.14
N LEU A 60 9.69 11.41 -20.82
CA LEU A 60 10.57 10.43 -21.46
C LEU A 60 10.33 10.36 -22.97
N SER A 61 9.08 10.33 -23.41
CA SER A 61 8.74 10.35 -24.82
C SER A 61 9.14 11.66 -25.50
N TYR A 62 8.97 12.80 -24.82
CA TYR A 62 9.42 14.10 -25.34
C TYR A 62 10.94 14.16 -25.56
N PHE A 63 11.73 13.54 -24.69
CA PHE A 63 13.19 13.44 -24.84
C PHE A 63 13.64 12.30 -25.76
N GLY A 64 12.72 11.63 -26.47
CA GLY A 64 13.05 10.54 -27.39
C GLY A 64 13.43 9.21 -26.72
N LEU A 65 13.17 9.07 -25.42
CA LEU A 65 13.46 7.85 -24.64
C LEU A 65 12.31 6.85 -24.70
N ASP A 66 11.75 6.62 -25.90
CA ASP A 66 10.62 5.73 -26.12
C ASP A 66 10.89 4.28 -25.74
N VAL A 67 12.16 3.84 -25.77
CA VAL A 67 12.58 2.51 -25.32
C VAL A 67 12.22 2.27 -23.86
N ILE A 68 12.20 3.32 -23.03
CA ILE A 68 11.83 3.26 -21.60
C ILE A 68 10.36 3.65 -21.42
N ALA A 69 9.89 4.69 -22.12
CA ALA A 69 8.54 5.21 -21.97
C ALA A 69 7.45 4.18 -22.32
N LYS A 70 7.62 3.46 -23.45
CA LYS A 70 6.64 2.47 -23.92
C LYS A 70 6.44 1.29 -22.96
N PRO A 71 7.49 0.60 -22.47
CA PRO A 71 7.31 -0.46 -21.46
C PRO A 71 6.63 0.02 -20.17
N LEU A 72 6.97 1.21 -19.69
CA LEU A 72 6.33 1.80 -18.51
C LEU A 72 4.85 2.12 -18.78
N PHE A 73 4.53 2.65 -19.96
CA PHE A 73 3.15 2.90 -20.36
C PHE A 73 2.34 1.60 -20.39
N TYR A 74 2.85 0.54 -21.01
CA TYR A 74 2.18 -0.77 -21.01
C TYR A 74 2.08 -1.41 -19.62
N ALA A 75 3.07 -1.23 -18.75
CA ALA A 75 2.99 -1.71 -17.39
C ALA A 75 1.84 -1.05 -16.60
N LEU A 76 1.59 0.24 -16.81
CA LEU A 76 0.46 0.94 -16.19
C LEU A 76 -0.92 0.52 -16.73
N HIS A 77 -0.97 -0.23 -17.84
CA HIS A 77 -2.23 -0.78 -18.35
C HIS A 77 -2.91 -1.76 -17.38
N PHE A 78 -2.16 -2.39 -16.48
CA PHE A 78 -2.72 -3.23 -15.43
C PHE A 78 -3.59 -2.46 -14.41
N VAL A 79 -3.39 -1.15 -14.29
CA VAL A 79 -4.11 -0.29 -13.32
C VAL A 79 -5.01 0.75 -13.98
N CYS A 80 -4.87 0.97 -15.30
CA CYS A 80 -5.65 1.97 -16.03
C CYS A 80 -5.88 1.54 -17.49
N ALA A 81 -7.10 1.71 -17.99
CA ALA A 81 -7.43 1.45 -19.39
C ALA A 81 -6.77 2.43 -20.38
N GLN A 82 -6.17 3.53 -19.91
CA GLN A 82 -5.41 4.52 -20.69
C GLN A 82 -6.15 5.05 -21.93
N ILE A 83 -7.46 5.32 -21.78
CA ILE A 83 -8.32 5.81 -22.87
C ILE A 83 -7.80 7.18 -23.32
N PRO A 84 -7.41 7.37 -24.60
CA PRO A 84 -6.79 8.62 -25.06
C PRO A 84 -7.67 9.85 -24.86
N SER A 85 -8.97 9.76 -25.16
CA SER A 85 -9.94 10.85 -24.99
C SER A 85 -10.20 11.26 -23.53
N HIS A 86 -9.72 10.46 -22.57
CA HIS A 86 -9.90 10.66 -21.13
C HIS A 86 -8.56 10.82 -20.40
N SER A 87 -7.50 11.19 -21.11
CA SER A 87 -6.15 11.32 -20.56
C SER A 87 -5.59 12.71 -20.77
N PHE A 88 -4.79 13.18 -19.83
CA PHE A 88 -4.01 14.40 -20.00
C PHE A 88 -2.88 14.19 -21.01
N TYR A 89 -2.51 15.26 -21.69
CA TYR A 89 -1.39 15.32 -22.61
C TYR A 89 -0.38 16.37 -22.15
N ILE A 90 0.90 16.03 -22.14
CA ILE A 90 2.00 16.93 -21.84
C ILE A 90 2.98 16.85 -23.04
N PHE A 91 3.31 17.99 -23.62
CA PHE A 91 4.14 18.07 -24.84
C PHE A 91 3.62 17.21 -26.02
N GLY A 92 2.31 17.01 -26.12
CA GLY A 92 1.71 16.18 -27.15
C GLY A 92 1.75 14.67 -26.87
N HIS A 93 2.34 14.23 -25.75
CA HIS A 93 2.39 12.83 -25.34
C HIS A 93 1.38 12.55 -24.24
N GLN A 94 0.71 11.40 -24.34
CA GLN A 94 -0.31 10.97 -23.39
C GLN A 94 0.32 10.66 -22.01
N LEU A 95 -0.35 11.08 -20.94
CA LEU A 95 0.00 10.68 -19.58
C LEU A 95 -0.17 9.15 -19.39
N GLY A 96 0.63 8.53 -18.56
CA GLY A 96 0.59 7.09 -18.32
C GLY A 96 -0.72 6.56 -17.72
N MET A 97 -1.64 7.45 -17.31
CA MET A 97 -2.97 7.11 -16.77
C MET A 97 -4.01 8.11 -17.27
N CYS A 98 -5.29 7.67 -17.32
CA CYS A 98 -6.40 8.57 -17.57
C CYS A 98 -6.62 9.53 -16.38
N GLU A 99 -7.24 10.68 -16.65
CA GLU A 99 -7.47 11.80 -15.73
C GLU A 99 -8.00 11.37 -14.36
N ARG A 100 -9.03 10.51 -14.32
CA ARG A 100 -9.64 10.03 -13.09
C ARG A 100 -8.68 9.19 -12.26
N ASN A 101 -8.03 8.18 -12.86
CA ASN A 101 -7.12 7.30 -12.15
C ASN A 101 -5.88 8.05 -11.66
N PHE A 102 -5.31 8.92 -12.51
CA PHE A 102 -4.18 9.75 -12.10
C PHE A 102 -4.53 10.61 -10.89
N THR A 103 -5.73 11.21 -10.87
CA THR A 103 -6.16 12.07 -9.76
C THR A 103 -6.46 11.26 -8.49
N ILE A 104 -7.05 10.05 -8.61
CA ILE A 104 -7.25 9.15 -7.49
C ILE A 104 -5.91 8.81 -6.84
N TYR A 105 -4.95 8.28 -7.60
CA TYR A 105 -3.67 7.87 -7.05
C TYR A 105 -2.84 9.04 -6.54
N SER A 106 -2.89 10.21 -7.20
CA SER A 106 -2.22 11.43 -6.74
C SER A 106 -2.78 11.92 -5.41
N SER A 107 -4.10 11.95 -5.26
CA SER A 107 -4.74 12.35 -4.00
C SER A 107 -4.52 11.33 -2.88
N MET A 108 -4.51 10.03 -3.20
CA MET A 108 -4.12 8.97 -2.26
C MET A 108 -2.66 9.11 -1.82
N PHE A 109 -1.75 9.39 -2.75
CA PHE A 109 -0.34 9.65 -2.44
C PHE A 109 -0.18 10.84 -1.50
N LEU A 110 -0.78 11.99 -1.84
CA LEU A 110 -0.71 13.20 -1.01
C LEU A 110 -1.33 12.99 0.36
N GLY A 111 -2.51 12.36 0.44
CA GLY A 111 -3.16 12.04 1.71
C GLY A 111 -2.34 11.08 2.58
N SER A 112 -1.75 10.03 1.98
CA SER A 112 -0.88 9.08 2.70
C SER A 112 0.43 9.74 3.14
N LEU A 113 0.99 10.65 2.34
CA LEU A 113 2.16 11.43 2.70
C LEU A 113 1.90 12.31 3.93
N VAL A 114 0.77 13.04 3.93
CA VAL A 114 0.33 13.84 5.10
C VAL A 114 0.15 12.95 6.32
N PHE A 115 -0.44 11.76 6.17
CA PHE A 115 -0.60 10.80 7.27
C PHE A 115 0.75 10.36 7.86
N VAL A 116 1.73 10.08 7.02
CA VAL A 116 3.08 9.71 7.45
C VAL A 116 3.78 10.89 8.13
N LEU A 117 3.74 12.10 7.53
CA LEU A 117 4.36 13.32 8.07
C LEU A 117 3.77 13.74 9.43
N THR A 118 2.49 13.53 9.65
CA THR A 118 1.81 13.75 10.94
C THR A 118 2.05 12.63 11.95
N LYS A 119 3.03 11.76 11.70
CA LYS A 119 3.38 10.61 12.56
C LYS A 119 2.18 9.71 12.86
N LYS A 120 1.32 9.49 11.86
CA LYS A 120 0.12 8.64 11.93
C LYS A 120 -0.92 9.12 12.99
N ARG A 121 -0.93 10.42 13.31
CA ARG A 121 -1.83 11.01 14.35
C ARG A 121 -3.10 11.63 13.79
N LEU A 122 -3.34 11.54 12.48
CA LEU A 122 -4.56 12.08 11.89
C LEU A 122 -5.80 11.34 12.42
N PRO A 123 -6.82 12.08 12.87
CA PRO A 123 -8.09 11.47 13.24
C PRO A 123 -8.74 10.86 12.00
N GLY A 124 -9.31 9.65 12.15
CA GLY A 124 -10.09 9.04 11.08
C GLY A 124 -11.43 9.73 10.90
N ILE A 125 -11.94 9.73 9.68
CA ILE A 125 -13.30 10.20 9.40
C ILE A 125 -14.33 9.11 9.72
N PRO A 126 -15.55 9.47 10.14
CA PRO A 126 -16.62 8.50 10.34
C PRO A 126 -17.09 7.93 9.00
N TRP A 127 -17.65 6.72 9.03
CA TRP A 127 -18.07 5.98 7.84
C TRP A 127 -19.07 6.72 6.94
N TRP A 128 -19.95 7.54 7.51
CA TRP A 128 -20.92 8.31 6.74
C TRP A 128 -20.28 9.46 5.93
N VAL A 129 -19.22 10.12 6.48
CA VAL A 129 -18.44 11.12 5.74
C VAL A 129 -17.68 10.45 4.60
N TRP A 130 -17.12 9.27 4.83
CA TRP A 130 -16.46 8.47 3.80
C TRP A 130 -17.43 8.13 2.65
N ILE A 131 -18.64 7.66 2.94
CA ILE A 131 -19.67 7.42 1.93
C ILE A 131 -19.97 8.70 1.14
N LEU A 132 -20.13 9.84 1.83
CA LEU A 132 -20.41 11.11 1.18
C LEU A 132 -19.28 11.54 0.22
N MET A 133 -18.03 11.23 0.53
CA MET A 133 -16.88 11.51 -0.32
C MET A 133 -16.77 10.56 -1.53
N ILE A 134 -17.21 9.32 -1.40
CA ILE A 134 -17.19 8.32 -2.48
C ILE A 134 -18.36 8.48 -3.45
N LEU A 135 -19.53 8.89 -2.94
CA LEU A 135 -20.78 8.96 -3.69
C LEU A 135 -20.66 9.77 -5.01
N PRO A 136 -20.03 10.95 -5.07
CA PRO A 136 -19.89 11.71 -6.31
C PRO A 136 -19.17 10.93 -7.41
N MET A 137 -18.13 10.16 -7.06
CA MET A 137 -17.41 9.33 -8.03
C MET A 137 -18.25 8.13 -8.47
N ALA A 138 -18.98 7.50 -7.54
CA ALA A 138 -19.86 6.39 -7.86
C ALA A 138 -20.96 6.83 -8.86
N LEU A 139 -21.57 7.98 -8.63
CA LEU A 139 -22.58 8.55 -9.54
C LEU A 139 -21.98 8.94 -10.89
N ASP A 140 -20.85 9.66 -10.90
CA ASP A 140 -20.19 10.08 -12.14
C ASP A 140 -19.70 8.88 -12.96
N GLY A 141 -19.10 7.89 -12.31
CA GLY A 141 -18.59 6.68 -12.96
C GLY A 141 -19.71 5.79 -13.50
N THR A 142 -20.76 5.55 -12.75
CA THR A 142 -21.90 4.71 -13.19
C THR A 142 -22.71 5.36 -14.30
N THR A 143 -23.00 6.65 -14.21
CA THR A 143 -23.71 7.37 -15.30
C THR A 143 -22.93 7.37 -16.61
N GLN A 144 -21.59 7.49 -16.54
CA GLN A 144 -20.75 7.37 -17.73
C GLN A 144 -20.70 5.93 -18.26
N MET A 145 -20.61 4.92 -17.38
CA MET A 145 -20.57 3.51 -17.76
C MET A 145 -21.86 3.07 -18.48
N PHE A 146 -23.01 3.61 -18.09
CA PHE A 146 -24.31 3.37 -18.76
C PHE A 146 -24.55 4.27 -20.00
N GLY A 147 -23.57 5.08 -20.38
CA GLY A 147 -23.69 5.96 -21.55
C GLY A 147 -24.72 7.09 -21.39
N LEU A 148 -25.19 7.37 -20.16
CA LEU A 148 -26.19 8.41 -19.91
C LEU A 148 -25.65 9.81 -20.11
N ARG A 149 -24.33 10.00 -19.90
CA ARG A 149 -23.60 11.25 -20.18
C ARG A 149 -22.11 11.00 -20.27
N GLU A 150 -21.40 11.89 -20.94
CA GLU A 150 -19.94 11.94 -20.85
C GLU A 150 -19.50 12.80 -19.66
N SER A 151 -18.57 12.29 -18.87
CA SER A 151 -17.97 13.04 -17.77
C SER A 151 -16.91 13.98 -18.32
N THR A 152 -16.91 15.22 -17.83
CA THR A 152 -15.91 16.23 -18.17
C THR A 152 -14.63 16.04 -17.37
N TRP A 153 -13.49 16.54 -17.89
CA TRP A 153 -12.20 16.38 -17.25
C TRP A 153 -12.17 16.93 -15.79
N TYR A 154 -12.76 18.11 -15.54
CA TYR A 154 -12.81 18.70 -14.20
C TYR A 154 -13.65 17.88 -13.23
N LEU A 155 -14.71 17.23 -13.70
CA LEU A 155 -15.55 16.37 -12.86
C LEU A 155 -14.79 15.08 -12.51
N ARG A 156 -14.04 14.51 -13.44
CA ARG A 156 -13.17 13.35 -13.18
C ARG A 156 -12.08 13.68 -12.17
N VAL A 157 -11.49 14.89 -12.25
CA VAL A 157 -10.47 15.37 -11.29
C VAL A 157 -11.09 15.56 -9.92
N LEU A 158 -12.24 16.25 -9.82
CA LEU A 158 -12.90 16.51 -8.55
C LEU A 158 -13.35 15.22 -7.84
N THR A 159 -14.10 14.38 -8.58
CA THR A 159 -14.63 13.11 -8.03
C THR A 159 -13.52 12.13 -7.70
N GLY A 160 -12.47 12.06 -8.55
CA GLY A 160 -11.28 11.26 -8.29
C GLY A 160 -10.52 11.71 -7.05
N SER A 161 -10.34 13.02 -6.85
CA SER A 161 -9.67 13.59 -5.67
C SER A 161 -10.44 13.27 -4.38
N LEU A 162 -11.75 13.47 -4.37
CA LEU A 162 -12.61 13.17 -3.22
C LEU A 162 -12.56 11.68 -2.88
N PHE A 163 -12.64 10.82 -3.89
CA PHE A 163 -12.55 9.38 -3.71
C PHE A 163 -11.20 8.96 -3.13
N GLY A 164 -10.09 9.44 -3.69
CA GLY A 164 -8.75 9.08 -3.23
C GLY A 164 -8.47 9.58 -1.80
N LEU A 165 -8.77 10.84 -1.49
CA LEU A 165 -8.63 11.40 -0.14
C LEU A 165 -9.53 10.70 0.86
N GLY A 166 -10.81 10.43 0.51
CA GLY A 166 -11.75 9.74 1.38
C GLY A 166 -11.27 8.35 1.78
N ASN A 167 -10.76 7.57 0.81
CA ASN A 167 -10.24 6.24 1.08
C ASN A 167 -9.02 6.26 2.00
N VAL A 168 -8.06 7.14 1.76
CA VAL A 168 -6.87 7.25 2.61
C VAL A 168 -7.22 7.72 4.01
N TRP A 169 -8.06 8.75 4.12
CA TRP A 169 -8.42 9.34 5.40
C TRP A 169 -9.31 8.42 6.26
N PHE A 170 -10.02 7.52 5.64
CA PHE A 170 -10.78 6.48 6.31
C PHE A 170 -9.91 5.27 6.65
N ALA A 171 -9.22 4.70 5.65
CA ALA A 171 -8.55 3.42 5.77
C ALA A 171 -7.27 3.47 6.63
N LEU A 172 -6.40 4.49 6.44
CA LEU A 172 -5.12 4.50 7.16
C LEU A 172 -5.27 4.68 8.68
N PRO A 173 -6.11 5.61 9.20
CA PRO A 173 -6.35 5.70 10.64
C PRO A 173 -7.05 4.46 11.21
N LEU A 174 -7.95 3.82 10.45
CA LEU A 174 -8.61 2.59 10.85
C LEU A 174 -7.59 1.44 10.98
N MET A 175 -6.72 1.27 9.98
CA MET A 175 -5.62 0.29 10.05
C MET A 175 -4.70 0.56 11.23
N GLN A 176 -4.33 1.80 11.48
CA GLN A 176 -3.49 2.16 12.62
C GLN A 176 -4.15 1.78 13.95
N LYS A 177 -5.44 2.05 14.12
CA LYS A 177 -6.19 1.64 15.32
C LYS A 177 -6.25 0.12 15.46
N SER A 178 -6.50 -0.60 14.38
CA SER A 178 -6.54 -2.07 14.39
C SER A 178 -5.20 -2.67 14.78
N LEU A 179 -4.10 -2.14 14.24
CA LEU A 179 -2.74 -2.62 14.56
C LEU A 179 -2.37 -2.34 16.01
N LEU A 180 -2.79 -1.20 16.59
CA LEU A 180 -2.53 -0.86 17.99
C LEU A 180 -3.39 -1.67 18.97
N ASN A 181 -4.61 -2.04 18.59
CA ASN A 181 -5.56 -2.78 19.42
C ASN A 181 -5.41 -4.30 19.28
N THR A 182 -4.65 -4.79 18.30
CA THR A 182 -4.38 -6.23 18.19
C THR A 182 -3.35 -6.58 19.27
N PRO A 183 -3.70 -7.39 20.29
CA PRO A 183 -2.70 -7.87 21.23
C PRO A 183 -1.64 -8.63 20.45
N PRO A 184 -0.36 -8.59 20.83
CA PRO A 184 0.70 -9.31 20.15
C PRO A 184 0.40 -10.81 20.17
N GLN A 185 -0.34 -11.28 19.21
CA GLN A 185 -0.66 -12.68 18.97
C GLN A 185 0.55 -13.34 18.31
N VAL A 186 1.68 -13.34 18.98
CA VAL A 186 2.70 -14.35 18.73
C VAL A 186 3.51 -14.55 20.02
N ALA A 187 2.89 -15.06 21.03
CA ALA A 187 3.62 -15.89 21.98
C ALA A 187 3.79 -17.26 21.32
N ILE A 188 4.75 -17.37 20.38
CA ILE A 188 5.25 -18.70 19.99
C ILE A 188 5.74 -19.37 21.26
N ALA A 189 5.08 -20.46 21.57
CA ALA A 189 5.36 -21.43 22.62
C ALA A 189 6.71 -21.24 23.35
N GLY A 190 6.69 -20.82 24.60
CA GLY A 190 7.79 -21.05 25.54
C GLY A 190 8.38 -19.88 26.31
N ARG A 191 7.76 -18.69 26.34
CA ARG A 191 8.18 -17.67 27.34
C ARG A 191 7.02 -17.30 28.27
N PRO A 192 7.20 -17.34 29.58
CA PRO A 192 6.19 -16.86 30.51
C PRO A 192 6.02 -15.34 30.31
N TYR A 193 4.78 -14.93 30.26
CA TYR A 193 4.34 -13.53 30.20
C TYR A 193 4.75 -12.84 31.49
N HIS A 194 5.78 -12.01 31.47
CA HIS A 194 5.99 -11.06 32.55
C HIS A 194 5.01 -9.90 32.30
N HIS A 195 4.00 -9.83 33.15
CA HIS A 195 3.12 -8.68 33.28
C HIS A 195 3.95 -7.40 33.47
N ILE A 196 4.06 -6.56 32.47
CA ILE A 196 4.39 -5.16 32.68
C ILE A 196 3.05 -4.52 33.09
N ALA A 197 2.84 -4.45 34.39
CA ALA A 197 1.77 -3.66 34.97
C ALA A 197 1.93 -2.21 34.44
N ALA A 198 0.93 -1.73 33.75
CA ALA A 198 0.82 -0.34 33.37
C ALA A 198 0.72 0.50 34.65
N GLU A 199 1.79 1.18 35.00
CA GLU A 199 1.80 2.22 36.02
C GLU A 199 1.06 3.44 35.44
N LYS A 200 -0.21 3.56 35.80
CA LYS A 200 -0.97 4.80 35.73
C LYS A 200 -0.51 5.73 36.85
N LYS A 201 0.15 6.79 36.52
CA LYS A 201 0.12 8.07 37.24
C LYS A 201 0.07 9.22 36.28
#